data_841472907948894822df486ad0d8f36e
#
_entry.id   841472907948894822df486ad0d8f36e
#
_cell.length_a   1.000
_cell.length_b   1.000
_cell.length_c   1.000
_cell.angle_alpha   90.00
_cell.angle_beta   90.00
_cell.angle_gamma   90.00
#
_symmetry.space_group_name_H-M   'P 1'
#
loop_
_entity.id
_entity.type
_entity.pdbx_description
1 polymer ?
#
loop_
_entity_poly.entity_id
_entity_poly.type
_entity_poly.pdbx_seq_one_letter_code
_entity_poly.pdbx_strand_id
1 'polypeptide(L)'
;MDKQDFSTDHATGVYNDGAFCPECKHRMSYDYYHYAHIGSYHCDNCGHKKHDTQYTVTNVDYDSGIVTINGKYKIKLLFKSVYNVYNILACFAACSIVGIDGDVIADELSHYFLKSGRILQFKLGMNKGTFLIAKHENSVASDRVYDYIIRKNQPCSVIIIIDSVSRRYSTGETSWLWDIDYGVLKADCIQHLYLLGRHAKDLETRLSYTDIDMNKVTVNEDIPAALDEIATKPLGKLYTVTCFSDKEKFLSKV
;
A
#
# COMPACT_ATOMS: atom_id res chain seq x y z
N MET A 1 7.86 13.97 -9.96
CA MET A 1 7.88 14.57 -8.62
C MET A 1 9.32 14.86 -8.28
N ASP A 2 9.59 16.02 -7.70
CA ASP A 2 10.92 16.41 -7.21
C ASP A 2 11.26 15.66 -5.91
N LYS A 3 12.53 15.75 -5.47
CA LYS A 3 12.95 15.18 -4.18
C LYS A 3 12.12 15.80 -3.05
N GLN A 4 11.66 14.98 -2.13
CA GLN A 4 10.85 15.36 -0.97
C GLN A 4 11.54 14.92 0.32
N ASP A 5 11.09 15.41 1.47
CA ASP A 5 11.65 15.05 2.78
C ASP A 5 11.53 13.55 3.09
N PHE A 6 10.51 12.89 2.55
CA PHE A 6 10.33 11.45 2.69
C PHE A 6 11.10 10.61 1.65
N SER A 7 11.82 11.23 0.72
CA SER A 7 12.64 10.52 -0.27
C SER A 7 13.83 9.84 0.40
N THR A 8 14.17 8.65 -0.08
CA THR A 8 15.27 7.84 0.44
C THR A 8 16.41 7.71 -0.59
N ASP A 9 17.57 7.30 -0.15
CA ASP A 9 18.74 6.99 -0.98
C ASP A 9 18.78 5.52 -1.43
N HIS A 10 17.83 4.70 -0.99
CA HIS A 10 17.72 3.29 -1.32
C HIS A 10 16.28 2.92 -1.68
N ALA A 11 16.13 1.87 -2.48
CA ALA A 11 14.82 1.29 -2.80
C ALA A 11 14.19 0.67 -1.55
N THR A 12 12.89 0.91 -1.37
CA THR A 12 12.09 0.31 -0.30
C THR A 12 11.33 -0.91 -0.81
N GLY A 13 11.13 -1.91 0.06
CA GLY A 13 10.46 -3.16 -0.28
C GLY A 13 11.39 -4.21 -0.89
N VAL A 14 10.85 -5.40 -1.15
CA VAL A 14 11.59 -6.55 -1.69
C VAL A 14 11.72 -6.46 -3.22
N TYR A 15 10.74 -5.87 -3.85
CA TYR A 15 10.57 -5.84 -5.29
C TYR A 15 11.18 -4.59 -5.93
N ASN A 16 12.11 -4.78 -6.89
CA ASN A 16 12.81 -3.69 -7.56
C ASN A 16 12.88 -3.91 -9.09
N ASP A 17 11.80 -3.67 -9.79
CA ASP A 17 11.73 -3.71 -11.26
C ASP A 17 12.61 -2.69 -11.95
N GLY A 18 12.92 -1.59 -11.26
CA GLY A 18 13.76 -0.52 -11.80
C GLY A 18 15.25 -0.74 -11.64
N ALA A 19 15.70 -1.94 -11.26
CA ALA A 19 17.11 -2.21 -11.01
C ALA A 19 18.00 -2.17 -12.26
N PHE A 20 17.41 -2.42 -13.44
CA PHE A 20 18.15 -2.51 -14.70
C PHE A 20 17.59 -1.60 -15.79
N CYS A 21 18.47 -1.00 -16.55
CA CYS A 21 18.13 -0.13 -17.67
C CYS A 21 17.30 -0.89 -18.72
N PRO A 22 16.14 -0.39 -19.14
CA PRO A 22 15.33 -1.02 -20.17
C PRO A 22 16.04 -1.08 -21.53
N GLU A 23 16.94 -0.13 -21.82
CA GLU A 23 17.65 -0.01 -23.10
C GLU A 23 18.87 -0.93 -23.16
N CYS A 24 19.80 -0.83 -22.19
CA CYS A 24 21.09 -1.49 -22.28
C CYS A 24 21.34 -2.57 -21.21
N LYS A 25 20.37 -2.81 -20.33
CA LYS A 25 20.42 -3.82 -19.26
C LYS A 25 21.48 -3.59 -18.17
N HIS A 26 22.23 -2.48 -18.22
CA HIS A 26 23.12 -2.11 -17.11
C HIS A 26 22.30 -1.73 -15.87
N ARG A 27 22.95 -1.80 -14.71
CA ARG A 27 22.33 -1.41 -13.45
C ARG A 27 21.97 0.08 -13.49
N MET A 28 20.77 0.42 -13.02
CA MET A 28 20.32 1.80 -12.91
C MET A 28 20.88 2.47 -11.67
N SER A 29 21.25 3.73 -11.82
CA SER A 29 21.60 4.64 -10.73
C SER A 29 20.41 5.52 -10.39
N TYR A 30 20.22 5.82 -9.10
CA TYR A 30 19.14 6.66 -8.61
C TYR A 30 19.68 7.83 -7.79
N ASP A 31 19.22 9.03 -8.09
CA ASP A 31 19.52 10.22 -7.30
C ASP A 31 18.74 10.19 -5.98
N TYR A 32 17.51 9.66 -6.01
CA TYR A 32 16.64 9.41 -4.87
C TYR A 32 15.47 8.51 -5.26
N TYR A 33 14.88 7.89 -4.24
CA TYR A 33 13.65 7.11 -4.35
C TYR A 33 12.51 7.79 -3.59
N HIS A 34 11.29 7.71 -4.10
CA HIS A 34 10.09 8.10 -3.36
C HIS A 34 9.44 6.88 -2.69
N TYR A 35 9.40 5.75 -3.38
CA TYR A 35 9.04 4.43 -2.87
C TYR A 35 9.37 3.35 -3.90
N ALA A 36 9.70 2.16 -3.43
CA ALA A 36 10.16 1.06 -4.28
C ALA A 36 11.20 1.56 -5.31
N HIS A 37 10.95 1.36 -6.60
CA HIS A 37 11.81 1.82 -7.70
C HIS A 37 11.34 3.15 -8.34
N ILE A 38 10.40 3.85 -7.72
CA ILE A 38 9.92 5.14 -8.23
C ILE A 38 10.77 6.27 -7.65
N GLY A 39 11.40 7.06 -8.54
CA GLY A 39 12.27 8.15 -8.12
C GLY A 39 12.87 8.91 -9.29
N SER A 40 14.04 9.49 -9.09
CA SER A 40 14.88 10.06 -10.14
C SER A 40 15.99 9.10 -10.49
N TYR A 41 16.08 8.70 -11.72
CA TYR A 41 16.99 7.66 -12.19
C TYR A 41 17.75 8.06 -13.44
N HIS A 42 18.93 7.47 -13.61
CA HIS A 42 19.74 7.55 -14.82
C HIS A 42 20.59 6.27 -15.01
N CYS A 43 20.98 6.02 -16.23
CA CYS A 43 21.88 4.93 -16.58
C CYS A 43 23.26 5.49 -16.95
N ASP A 44 24.27 5.16 -16.17
CA ASP A 44 25.65 5.61 -16.40
C ASP A 44 26.26 5.09 -17.69
N ASN A 45 25.72 3.98 -18.22
CA ASN A 45 26.25 3.35 -19.43
C ASN A 45 25.70 3.95 -20.74
N CYS A 46 24.38 4.21 -20.83
CA CYS A 46 23.78 4.66 -22.10
C CYS A 46 23.10 6.03 -21.99
N GLY A 47 23.10 6.66 -20.82
CA GLY A 47 22.48 7.97 -20.60
C GLY A 47 20.95 7.95 -20.54
N HIS A 48 20.30 6.78 -20.58
CA HIS A 48 18.86 6.69 -20.34
C HIS A 48 18.53 7.27 -18.95
N LYS A 49 17.59 8.18 -18.89
CA LYS A 49 17.24 8.88 -17.64
C LYS A 49 15.77 9.26 -17.59
N LYS A 50 15.32 9.64 -16.42
CA LYS A 50 14.01 10.24 -16.22
C LYS A 50 13.82 11.41 -17.18
N HIS A 51 12.70 11.43 -17.89
CA HIS A 51 12.33 12.52 -18.79
C HIS A 51 11.94 13.79 -18.05
N ASP A 52 12.18 14.93 -18.70
CA ASP A 52 11.63 16.20 -18.22
C ASP A 52 10.11 16.14 -18.24
N THR A 53 9.48 16.69 -17.21
CA THR A 53 8.04 16.61 -17.04
C THR A 53 7.41 18.00 -17.09
N GLN A 54 6.32 18.14 -17.81
CA GLN A 54 5.53 19.36 -17.87
C GLN A 54 4.76 19.62 -16.55
N TYR A 55 4.37 18.53 -15.88
CA TYR A 55 3.66 18.58 -14.61
C TYR A 55 4.50 17.87 -13.54
N THR A 56 4.84 18.58 -12.49
CA THR A 56 5.71 18.08 -11.42
C THR A 56 5.15 18.46 -10.07
N VAL A 57 5.09 17.50 -9.16
CA VAL A 57 4.90 17.81 -7.74
C VAL A 57 6.20 18.39 -7.21
N THR A 58 6.15 19.65 -6.81
CA THR A 58 7.30 20.40 -6.30
C THR A 58 7.41 20.34 -4.78
N ASN A 59 6.29 20.13 -4.08
CA ASN A 59 6.29 19.99 -2.62
C ASN A 59 5.14 19.10 -2.13
N VAL A 60 5.42 18.30 -1.11
CA VAL A 60 4.43 17.52 -0.37
C VAL A 60 4.59 17.81 1.11
N ASP A 61 3.63 18.47 1.70
CA ASP A 61 3.53 18.70 3.13
C ASP A 61 2.50 17.74 3.73
N TYR A 62 2.99 16.68 4.36
CA TYR A 62 2.11 15.71 5.01
C TYR A 62 1.51 16.21 6.33
N ASP A 63 2.09 17.20 6.98
CA ASP A 63 1.56 17.74 8.23
C ASP A 63 0.30 18.56 7.97
N SER A 64 0.38 19.50 7.05
CA SER A 64 -0.79 20.27 6.59
C SER A 64 -1.71 19.47 5.65
N GLY A 65 -1.22 18.38 5.06
CA GLY A 65 -1.94 17.57 4.08
C GLY A 65 -2.12 18.30 2.74
N ILE A 66 -1.07 18.99 2.27
CA ILE A 66 -1.09 19.75 1.01
C ILE A 66 -0.01 19.22 0.06
N VAL A 67 -0.39 19.06 -1.21
CA VAL A 67 0.54 18.83 -2.31
C VAL A 67 0.56 20.05 -3.22
N THR A 68 1.74 20.44 -3.70
CA THR A 68 1.91 21.55 -4.62
C THR A 68 2.40 21.05 -5.98
N ILE A 69 1.72 21.39 -7.06
CA ILE A 69 2.09 21.05 -8.43
C ILE A 69 2.61 22.32 -9.14
N ASN A 70 3.75 22.20 -9.83
CA ASN A 70 4.44 23.24 -10.56
C ASN A 70 4.69 24.52 -9.74
N GLY A 71 4.89 24.38 -8.42
CA GLY A 71 5.10 25.53 -7.52
C GLY A 71 3.88 26.44 -7.32
N LYS A 72 2.76 26.17 -7.98
CA LYS A 72 1.58 27.04 -8.03
C LYS A 72 0.34 26.40 -7.44
N TYR A 73 -0.04 25.23 -7.92
CA TYR A 73 -1.35 24.63 -7.64
C TYR A 73 -1.30 23.83 -6.35
N LYS A 74 -2.01 24.29 -5.33
CA LYS A 74 -2.10 23.63 -4.02
C LYS A 74 -3.37 22.80 -3.95
N ILE A 75 -3.20 21.51 -3.63
CA ILE A 75 -4.29 20.53 -3.58
C ILE A 75 -4.27 19.85 -2.23
N LYS A 76 -5.42 19.73 -1.58
CA LYS A 76 -5.57 19.05 -0.30
C LYS A 76 -5.54 17.53 -0.49
N LEU A 77 -4.70 16.84 0.30
CA LEU A 77 -4.60 15.39 0.29
C LEU A 77 -5.74 14.76 1.10
N LEU A 78 -6.56 13.95 0.48
CA LEU A 78 -7.50 13.07 1.17
C LEU A 78 -6.79 12.01 2.01
N PHE A 79 -5.71 11.45 1.44
CA PHE A 79 -4.89 10.42 2.09
C PHE A 79 -3.43 10.84 2.04
N LYS A 80 -2.78 10.83 3.19
CA LYS A 80 -1.36 11.16 3.35
C LYS A 80 -0.48 9.97 2.92
N SER A 81 -0.47 9.67 1.62
CA SER A 81 0.33 8.58 1.06
C SER A 81 0.96 8.98 -0.28
N VAL A 82 2.16 8.49 -0.53
CA VAL A 82 2.94 8.81 -1.75
C VAL A 82 2.18 8.43 -3.03
N TYR A 83 1.53 7.25 -3.05
CA TYR A 83 0.78 6.84 -4.24
C TYR A 83 -0.42 7.76 -4.53
N ASN A 84 -1.05 8.34 -3.48
CA ASN A 84 -2.13 9.30 -3.69
C ASN A 84 -1.63 10.60 -4.31
N VAL A 85 -0.43 11.04 -3.93
CA VAL A 85 0.24 12.17 -4.56
C VAL A 85 0.44 11.93 -6.05
N TYR A 86 0.90 10.73 -6.45
CA TYR A 86 1.04 10.38 -7.87
C TYR A 86 -0.30 10.27 -8.60
N ASN A 87 -1.36 9.78 -7.94
CA ASN A 87 -2.70 9.74 -8.53
C ASN A 87 -3.24 11.16 -8.77
N ILE A 88 -3.05 12.08 -7.82
CA ILE A 88 -3.41 13.49 -7.96
C ILE A 88 -2.65 14.12 -9.12
N LEU A 89 -1.31 13.90 -9.18
CA LEU A 89 -0.50 14.42 -10.28
C LEU A 89 -0.97 13.89 -11.65
N ALA A 90 -1.26 12.61 -11.75
CA ALA A 90 -1.74 12.00 -13.00
C ALA A 90 -3.10 12.55 -13.40
N CYS A 91 -4.03 12.71 -12.45
CA CYS A 91 -5.34 13.32 -12.71
C CYS A 91 -5.20 14.78 -13.14
N PHE A 92 -4.40 15.57 -12.42
CA PHE A 92 -4.10 16.97 -12.74
C PHE A 92 -3.55 17.10 -14.16
N ALA A 93 -2.53 16.30 -14.50
CA ALA A 93 -1.92 16.31 -15.82
C ALA A 93 -2.92 15.93 -16.92
N ALA A 94 -3.71 14.87 -16.73
CA ALA A 94 -4.71 14.44 -17.71
C ALA A 94 -5.78 15.51 -17.96
N CYS A 95 -6.31 16.11 -16.90
CA CYS A 95 -7.30 17.19 -17.02
C CYS A 95 -6.71 18.45 -17.69
N SER A 96 -5.46 18.81 -17.37
CA SER A 96 -4.79 19.94 -18.01
C SER A 96 -4.54 19.70 -19.49
N ILE A 97 -4.18 18.48 -19.90
CA ILE A 97 -3.97 18.12 -21.31
C ILE A 97 -5.26 18.29 -22.15
N VAL A 98 -6.41 18.00 -21.56
CA VAL A 98 -7.71 18.21 -22.23
C VAL A 98 -8.23 19.66 -22.11
N GLY A 99 -7.43 20.58 -21.58
CA GLY A 99 -7.69 22.01 -21.59
C GLY A 99 -8.49 22.55 -20.40
N ILE A 100 -8.62 21.77 -19.31
CA ILE A 100 -9.25 22.29 -18.09
C ILE A 100 -8.25 23.19 -17.36
N ASP A 101 -8.74 24.32 -16.84
CA ASP A 101 -7.92 25.27 -16.10
C ASP A 101 -7.36 24.65 -14.80
N GLY A 102 -6.09 24.93 -14.51
CA GLY A 102 -5.37 24.31 -13.40
C GLY A 102 -5.89 24.72 -12.02
N ASP A 103 -6.43 25.92 -11.86
CA ASP A 103 -7.01 26.36 -10.59
C ASP A 103 -8.35 25.65 -10.34
N VAL A 104 -9.14 25.41 -11.40
CA VAL A 104 -10.38 24.60 -11.32
C VAL A 104 -10.04 23.15 -10.96
N ILE A 105 -9.03 22.56 -11.60
CA ILE A 105 -8.61 21.18 -11.27
C ILE A 105 -8.16 21.08 -9.81
N ALA A 106 -7.38 22.04 -9.34
CA ALA A 106 -6.86 22.04 -7.97
C ALA A 106 -7.98 22.16 -6.93
N ASP A 107 -8.98 22.97 -7.19
CA ASP A 107 -10.16 23.14 -6.33
C ASP A 107 -10.97 21.84 -6.26
N GLU A 108 -11.34 21.27 -7.40
CA GLU A 108 -12.13 20.03 -7.48
C GLU A 108 -11.40 18.84 -6.81
N LEU A 109 -10.10 18.68 -7.04
CA LEU A 109 -9.30 17.62 -6.42
C LEU A 109 -9.17 17.81 -4.89
N SER A 110 -9.25 19.05 -4.39
CA SER A 110 -9.22 19.35 -2.96
C SER A 110 -10.53 19.00 -2.24
N HIS A 111 -11.65 18.96 -2.98
CA HIS A 111 -13.00 18.70 -2.47
C HIS A 111 -13.52 17.30 -2.81
N TYR A 112 -12.75 16.51 -3.53
CA TYR A 112 -13.14 15.17 -3.95
C TYR A 112 -13.33 14.23 -2.76
N PHE A 113 -14.42 13.45 -2.76
CA PHE A 113 -14.70 12.41 -1.77
C PHE A 113 -14.78 11.05 -2.43
N LEU A 114 -14.04 10.08 -1.89
CA LEU A 114 -14.19 8.69 -2.29
C LEU A 114 -15.50 8.12 -1.73
N LYS A 115 -16.49 7.92 -2.58
CA LYS A 115 -17.80 7.35 -2.20
C LYS A 115 -17.74 5.88 -1.78
N SER A 116 -16.72 5.13 -2.20
CA SER A 116 -16.47 3.75 -1.78
C SER A 116 -14.99 3.58 -1.52
N GLY A 117 -14.62 3.56 -0.24
CA GLY A 117 -13.22 3.52 0.16
C GLY A 117 -12.63 2.11 0.14
N ARG A 118 -11.32 2.05 -0.05
CA ARG A 118 -10.51 0.86 0.27
C ARG A 118 -10.25 0.74 1.78
N ILE A 119 -10.77 1.70 2.54
CA ILE A 119 -10.64 1.78 4.00
C ILE A 119 -12.05 1.88 4.57
N LEU A 120 -12.45 0.89 5.35
CA LEU A 120 -13.73 0.83 6.02
C LEU A 120 -13.51 0.65 7.52
N GLN A 121 -14.38 1.24 8.35
CA GLN A 121 -14.38 0.95 9.78
C GLN A 121 -15.36 -0.19 10.06
N PHE A 122 -15.01 -1.07 10.99
CA PHE A 122 -15.85 -2.19 11.40
C PHE A 122 -15.79 -2.42 12.91
N LYS A 123 -16.70 -3.26 13.40
CA LYS A 123 -16.70 -3.73 14.78
C LYS A 123 -16.83 -5.25 14.78
N LEU A 124 -15.92 -5.95 15.46
CA LEU A 124 -15.94 -7.40 15.62
C LEU A 124 -15.91 -7.74 17.11
N GLY A 125 -17.07 -8.16 17.65
CA GLY A 125 -17.24 -8.29 19.10
C GLY A 125 -17.01 -6.94 19.81
N MET A 126 -16.08 -6.92 20.76
CA MET A 126 -15.69 -5.69 21.49
C MET A 126 -14.62 -4.87 20.74
N ASN A 127 -14.03 -5.43 19.69
CA ASN A 127 -12.89 -4.85 19.00
C ASN A 127 -13.32 -3.85 17.92
N LYS A 128 -12.61 -2.72 17.85
CA LYS A 128 -12.79 -1.72 16.77
C LYS A 128 -11.73 -1.97 15.70
N GLY A 129 -12.15 -2.07 14.46
CA GLY A 129 -11.26 -2.41 13.37
C GLY A 129 -11.28 -1.44 12.20
N THR A 130 -10.21 -1.48 11.43
CA THR A 130 -10.08 -0.82 10.14
C THR A 130 -9.81 -1.88 9.08
N PHE A 131 -10.72 -1.97 8.14
CA PHE A 131 -10.61 -2.87 6.99
C PHE A 131 -9.88 -2.18 5.86
N LEU A 132 -8.84 -2.80 5.35
CA LEU A 132 -7.93 -2.28 4.34
C LEU A 132 -7.93 -3.21 3.12
N ILE A 133 -8.26 -2.67 1.96
CA ILE A 133 -8.30 -3.45 0.72
C ILE A 133 -7.02 -3.21 -0.06
N ALA A 134 -6.18 -4.24 -0.14
CA ALA A 134 -5.09 -4.35 -1.09
C ALA A 134 -5.58 -5.06 -2.37
N LYS A 135 -4.88 -4.90 -3.46
CA LYS A 135 -5.11 -5.69 -4.66
C LYS A 135 -4.19 -6.91 -4.62
N HIS A 136 -4.71 -8.10 -4.90
CA HIS A 136 -3.88 -9.28 -5.16
C HIS A 136 -2.83 -8.97 -6.23
N GLU A 137 -1.72 -9.66 -6.21
CA GLU A 137 -0.68 -9.54 -7.22
C GLU A 137 -0.07 -8.12 -7.34
N ASN A 138 -0.27 -7.28 -6.31
CA ASN A 138 0.30 -5.93 -6.26
C ASN A 138 1.03 -5.71 -4.94
N SER A 139 2.31 -6.08 -4.94
CA SER A 139 3.21 -5.95 -3.78
C SER A 139 3.25 -4.52 -3.24
N VAL A 140 3.35 -3.53 -4.12
CA VAL A 140 3.38 -2.11 -3.73
C VAL A 140 2.11 -1.69 -2.98
N ALA A 141 0.93 -2.16 -3.41
CA ALA A 141 -0.33 -1.86 -2.72
C ALA A 141 -0.37 -2.51 -1.33
N SER A 142 0.13 -3.75 -1.20
CA SER A 142 0.21 -4.48 0.05
C SER A 142 1.22 -3.84 1.01
N ASP A 143 2.43 -3.53 0.55
CA ASP A 143 3.46 -2.87 1.34
C ASP A 143 2.96 -1.54 1.92
N ARG A 144 2.19 -0.75 1.13
CA ARG A 144 1.60 0.51 1.59
C ARG A 144 0.52 0.33 2.66
N VAL A 145 -0.24 -0.75 2.59
CA VAL A 145 -1.23 -1.08 3.63
C VAL A 145 -0.51 -1.41 4.94
N TYR A 146 0.55 -2.19 4.90
CA TYR A 146 1.34 -2.51 6.11
C TYR A 146 2.08 -1.28 6.64
N ASP A 147 2.69 -0.47 5.78
CA ASP A 147 3.30 0.81 6.16
C ASP A 147 2.29 1.75 6.86
N TYR A 148 1.05 1.82 6.35
CA TYR A 148 -0.02 2.59 6.99
C TYR A 148 -0.33 2.11 8.41
N ILE A 149 -0.39 0.79 8.63
CA ILE A 149 -0.63 0.20 9.97
C ILE A 149 0.50 0.56 10.92
N ILE A 150 1.75 0.36 10.50
CA ILE A 150 2.95 0.55 11.33
C ILE A 150 3.15 2.02 11.70
N ARG A 151 2.95 2.95 10.74
CA ARG A 151 3.06 4.40 11.00
C ARG A 151 2.06 4.92 12.02
N LYS A 152 0.96 4.22 12.29
CA LYS A 152 0.07 4.57 13.41
C LYS A 152 0.72 4.33 14.77
N ASN A 153 1.72 3.47 14.83
CA ASN A 153 2.51 3.13 16.01
C ASN A 153 1.65 2.91 17.27
N GLN A 154 0.52 2.21 17.09
CA GLN A 154 -0.43 1.89 18.16
C GLN A 154 -0.53 0.37 18.30
N PRO A 155 -0.56 -0.17 19.52
CA PRO A 155 -0.76 -1.59 19.74
C PRO A 155 -1.99 -2.09 18.99
N CYS A 156 -1.80 -3.10 18.14
CA CYS A 156 -2.87 -3.65 17.32
C CYS A 156 -2.63 -5.11 16.96
N SER A 157 -3.69 -5.80 16.57
CA SER A 157 -3.60 -7.10 15.90
C SER A 157 -4.00 -6.97 14.43
N VAL A 158 -3.39 -7.78 13.57
CA VAL A 158 -3.63 -7.72 12.12
C VAL A 158 -4.21 -9.05 11.65
N ILE A 159 -5.32 -8.99 10.95
CA ILE A 159 -5.94 -10.11 10.26
C ILE A 159 -5.57 -9.99 8.78
N ILE A 160 -4.96 -11.00 8.21
CA ILE A 160 -4.62 -11.08 6.79
C ILE A 160 -5.43 -12.21 6.18
N ILE A 161 -6.28 -11.90 5.20
CA ILE A 161 -7.14 -12.88 4.55
C ILE A 161 -6.66 -13.11 3.13
N ILE A 162 -6.31 -14.37 2.82
CA ILE A 162 -5.95 -14.84 1.49
C ILE A 162 -6.74 -16.11 1.20
N ASP A 163 -7.90 -15.94 0.56
CA ASP A 163 -8.77 -17.06 0.24
C ASP A 163 -8.97 -17.24 -1.27
N SER A 164 -9.13 -16.14 -2.01
CA SER A 164 -9.20 -16.15 -3.48
C SER A 164 -7.93 -15.51 -4.03
N VAL A 165 -7.20 -16.23 -4.89
CA VAL A 165 -5.92 -15.75 -5.44
C VAL A 165 -6.15 -14.75 -6.57
N SER A 166 -7.19 -14.92 -7.36
CA SER A 166 -7.52 -14.02 -8.47
C SER A 166 -9.03 -13.90 -8.68
N ARG A 167 -9.48 -12.72 -9.13
CA ARG A 167 -10.87 -12.51 -9.55
C ARG A 167 -11.15 -13.03 -10.96
N ARG A 168 -10.12 -13.19 -11.78
CA ARG A 168 -10.25 -13.47 -13.22
C ARG A 168 -9.87 -14.88 -13.59
N TYR A 169 -8.98 -15.50 -12.81
CA TYR A 169 -8.42 -16.81 -13.13
C TYR A 169 -8.65 -17.77 -11.97
N SER A 170 -9.05 -18.97 -12.28
CA SER A 170 -9.09 -20.08 -11.33
C SER A 170 -7.67 -20.62 -11.17
N THR A 171 -6.86 -19.94 -10.38
CA THR A 171 -5.49 -20.33 -10.10
C THR A 171 -5.26 -20.42 -8.60
N GLY A 172 -4.41 -21.35 -8.16
CA GLY A 172 -3.88 -21.44 -6.80
C GLY A 172 -2.49 -20.80 -6.66
N GLU A 173 -2.07 -19.99 -7.64
CA GLU A 173 -0.74 -19.39 -7.68
C GLU A 173 -0.58 -18.32 -6.62
N THR A 174 0.31 -18.55 -5.65
CA THR A 174 0.57 -17.69 -4.49
C THR A 174 2.00 -17.12 -4.48
N SER A 175 2.79 -17.29 -5.55
CA SER A 175 4.19 -16.81 -5.62
C SER A 175 4.30 -15.29 -5.38
N TRP A 176 3.28 -14.51 -5.73
CA TRP A 176 3.25 -13.06 -5.48
C TRP A 176 3.34 -12.69 -3.98
N LEU A 177 3.08 -13.63 -3.06
CA LEU A 177 3.32 -13.41 -1.63
C LEU A 177 4.82 -13.16 -1.34
N TRP A 178 5.72 -13.66 -2.18
CA TRP A 178 7.16 -13.47 -2.00
C TRP A 178 7.64 -12.10 -2.43
N ASP A 179 6.84 -11.36 -3.19
CA ASP A 179 7.13 -9.99 -3.61
C ASP A 179 6.73 -8.92 -2.57
N ILE A 180 6.05 -9.35 -1.49
CA ILE A 180 5.58 -8.47 -0.42
C ILE A 180 6.57 -8.46 0.74
N ASP A 181 6.87 -7.28 1.27
CA ASP A 181 7.70 -7.10 2.45
C ASP A 181 6.90 -7.28 3.75
N TYR A 182 6.65 -8.55 4.09
CA TYR A 182 6.04 -8.88 5.37
C TYR A 182 6.96 -8.67 6.58
N GLY A 183 8.28 -8.55 6.37
CA GLY A 183 9.25 -8.32 7.44
C GLY A 183 8.95 -7.08 8.28
N VAL A 184 8.26 -6.11 7.70
CA VAL A 184 7.81 -4.90 8.42
C VAL A 184 6.81 -5.20 9.56
N LEU A 185 6.09 -6.33 9.49
CA LEU A 185 5.11 -6.75 10.51
C LEU A 185 5.76 -7.27 11.81
N LYS A 186 7.09 -7.34 11.88
CA LYS A 186 7.82 -7.59 13.15
C LYS A 186 7.79 -6.40 14.11
N ALA A 187 7.27 -5.25 13.70
CA ALA A 187 7.20 -4.03 14.49
C ALA A 187 6.52 -4.26 15.85
N ASP A 188 7.05 -3.65 16.92
CA ASP A 188 6.59 -3.83 18.30
C ASP A 188 5.12 -3.50 18.52
N CYS A 189 4.55 -2.61 17.70
CA CYS A 189 3.13 -2.28 17.76
C CYS A 189 2.22 -3.43 17.30
N ILE A 190 2.75 -4.45 16.60
CA ILE A 190 1.98 -5.63 16.18
C ILE A 190 1.99 -6.67 17.31
N GLN A 191 0.83 -6.86 17.93
CA GLN A 191 0.66 -7.77 19.04
C GLN A 191 0.39 -9.21 18.58
N HIS A 192 -0.39 -9.38 17.52
CA HIS A 192 -0.75 -10.68 16.96
C HIS A 192 -1.10 -10.60 15.48
N LEU A 193 -0.81 -11.68 14.75
CA LEU A 193 -1.15 -11.87 13.34
C LEU A 193 -2.12 -13.04 13.20
N TYR A 194 -3.27 -12.82 12.56
CA TYR A 194 -4.23 -13.86 12.20
C TYR A 194 -4.18 -14.05 10.69
N LEU A 195 -3.79 -15.22 10.23
CA LEU A 195 -3.72 -15.59 8.82
C LEU A 195 -4.92 -16.46 8.49
N LEU A 196 -5.81 -15.96 7.64
CA LEU A 196 -7.10 -16.61 7.39
C LEU A 196 -7.30 -16.93 5.91
N GLY A 197 -8.06 -18.00 5.65
CA GLY A 197 -8.47 -18.43 4.32
C GLY A 197 -7.63 -19.60 3.78
N ARG A 198 -8.00 -20.10 2.60
CA ARG A 198 -7.42 -21.31 2.00
C ARG A 198 -5.91 -21.26 1.78
N HIS A 199 -5.34 -20.06 1.60
CA HIS A 199 -3.91 -19.85 1.38
C HIS A 199 -3.20 -19.31 2.63
N ALA A 200 -3.82 -19.43 3.80
CA ALA A 200 -3.23 -18.97 5.06
C ALA A 200 -1.92 -19.71 5.39
N LYS A 201 -1.80 -20.99 5.04
CA LYS A 201 -0.56 -21.77 5.22
C LYS A 201 0.56 -21.38 4.27
N ASP A 202 0.22 -20.96 3.03
CA ASP A 202 1.21 -20.42 2.10
C ASP A 202 1.80 -19.13 2.67
N LEU A 203 0.94 -18.28 3.23
CA LEU A 203 1.38 -17.05 3.91
C LEU A 203 2.17 -17.35 5.19
N GLU A 204 1.77 -18.31 6.00
CA GLU A 204 2.53 -18.76 7.16
C GLU A 204 3.95 -19.19 6.76
N THR A 205 4.05 -20.00 5.70
CA THR A 205 5.33 -20.40 5.14
C THR A 205 6.14 -19.17 4.73
N ARG A 206 5.54 -18.21 4.03
CA ARG A 206 6.23 -16.96 3.66
C ARG A 206 6.72 -16.17 4.86
N LEU A 207 5.91 -16.05 5.91
CA LEU A 207 6.27 -15.34 7.14
C LEU A 207 7.40 -16.02 7.91
N SER A 208 7.49 -17.35 7.88
CA SER A 208 8.56 -18.10 8.56
C SER A 208 9.98 -17.80 7.99
N TYR A 209 10.06 -17.19 6.81
CA TYR A 209 11.31 -16.70 6.21
C TYR A 209 11.61 -15.23 6.56
N THR A 210 10.90 -14.68 7.54
CA THR A 210 11.14 -13.32 8.08
C THR A 210 11.54 -13.41 9.54
N ASP A 211 11.91 -12.28 10.16
CA ASP A 211 12.21 -12.19 11.59
C ASP A 211 10.95 -12.04 12.46
N ILE A 212 9.77 -12.40 11.97
CA ILE A 212 8.52 -12.34 12.73
C ILE A 212 8.52 -13.48 13.77
N ASP A 213 8.16 -13.15 15.00
CA ASP A 213 7.94 -14.16 16.05
C ASP A 213 6.69 -14.98 15.72
N MET A 214 6.89 -16.22 15.26
CA MET A 214 5.81 -17.12 14.86
C MET A 214 4.89 -17.52 16.03
N ASN A 215 5.27 -17.31 17.30
CA ASN A 215 4.36 -17.48 18.44
C ASN A 215 3.23 -16.42 18.45
N LYS A 216 3.40 -15.34 17.74
CA LYS A 216 2.36 -14.30 17.55
C LYS A 216 1.49 -14.57 16.33
N VAL A 217 1.61 -15.71 15.66
CA VAL A 217 0.88 -16.05 14.45
C VAL A 217 -0.14 -17.14 14.73
N THR A 218 -1.38 -16.90 14.32
CA THR A 218 -2.46 -17.92 14.34
C THR A 218 -2.96 -18.11 12.91
N VAL A 219 -3.06 -19.36 12.48
CA VAL A 219 -3.49 -19.75 11.14
C VAL A 219 -4.83 -20.47 11.21
N ASN A 220 -5.78 -20.08 10.37
CA ASN A 220 -7.05 -20.77 10.26
C ASN A 220 -7.61 -20.65 8.82
N GLU A 221 -7.91 -21.78 8.19
CA GLU A 221 -8.46 -21.81 6.86
C GLU A 221 -9.97 -21.48 6.83
N ASP A 222 -10.68 -21.70 7.95
CA ASP A 222 -12.09 -21.38 8.11
C ASP A 222 -12.26 -19.93 8.59
N ILE A 223 -12.51 -19.02 7.66
CA ILE A 223 -12.66 -17.59 7.96
C ILE A 223 -13.81 -17.34 8.94
N PRO A 224 -15.05 -17.86 8.73
CA PRO A 224 -16.14 -17.67 9.67
C PRO A 224 -15.83 -18.09 11.10
N ALA A 225 -15.32 -19.32 11.28
CA ALA A 225 -14.97 -19.83 12.60
C ALA A 225 -13.87 -19.02 13.28
N ALA A 226 -12.85 -18.61 12.53
CA ALA A 226 -11.78 -17.76 13.04
C ALA A 226 -12.30 -16.38 13.49
N LEU A 227 -13.17 -15.75 12.71
CA LEU A 227 -13.74 -14.44 13.08
C LEU A 227 -14.64 -14.53 14.32
N ASP A 228 -15.43 -15.61 14.45
CA ASP A 228 -16.24 -15.86 15.65
C ASP A 228 -15.34 -16.01 16.88
N GLU A 229 -14.21 -16.72 16.78
CA GLU A 229 -13.20 -16.84 17.86
C GLU A 229 -12.55 -15.48 18.19
N ILE A 230 -12.11 -14.73 17.18
CA ILE A 230 -11.49 -13.41 17.34
C ILE A 230 -12.46 -12.44 18.03
N ALA A 231 -13.76 -12.52 17.72
CA ALA A 231 -14.78 -11.68 18.31
C ALA A 231 -14.89 -11.83 19.84
N THR A 232 -14.54 -12.98 20.39
CA THR A 232 -14.56 -13.25 21.85
C THR A 232 -13.35 -12.69 22.59
N LYS A 233 -12.26 -12.35 21.89
CA LYS A 233 -11.00 -11.89 22.48
C LYS A 233 -10.96 -10.37 22.61
N PRO A 234 -10.49 -9.79 23.72
CA PRO A 234 -10.34 -8.35 23.89
C PRO A 234 -9.01 -7.87 23.26
N LEU A 235 -8.96 -7.77 21.94
CA LEU A 235 -7.74 -7.43 21.19
C LEU A 235 -7.56 -5.92 20.96
N GLY A 236 -8.58 -5.11 21.29
CA GLY A 236 -8.51 -3.66 21.12
C GLY A 236 -8.60 -3.22 19.65
N LYS A 237 -7.51 -2.67 19.12
CA LYS A 237 -7.45 -2.21 17.72
C LYS A 237 -7.14 -3.37 16.78
N LEU A 238 -8.00 -3.53 15.77
CA LEU A 238 -7.81 -4.50 14.69
C LEU A 238 -7.56 -3.81 13.35
N TYR A 239 -6.71 -4.41 12.54
CA TYR A 239 -6.63 -4.13 11.11
C TYR A 239 -6.92 -5.41 10.36
N THR A 240 -7.76 -5.34 9.34
CA THR A 240 -7.99 -6.46 8.42
C THR A 240 -7.48 -6.08 7.04
N VAL A 241 -6.59 -6.88 6.49
CA VAL A 241 -6.00 -6.71 5.17
C VAL A 241 -6.47 -7.85 4.27
N THR A 242 -7.10 -7.51 3.17
CA THR A 242 -7.54 -8.50 2.17
C THR A 242 -7.72 -7.85 0.80
N CYS A 243 -8.13 -8.63 -0.17
CA CYS A 243 -8.47 -8.16 -1.51
C CYS A 243 -9.97 -7.97 -1.72
N PHE A 244 -10.33 -7.42 -2.87
CA PHE A 244 -11.73 -7.22 -3.24
C PHE A 244 -12.53 -8.52 -3.34
N SER A 245 -11.88 -9.63 -3.72
CA SER A 245 -12.57 -10.93 -3.90
C SER A 245 -13.04 -11.52 -2.58
N ASP A 246 -12.30 -11.27 -1.50
CA ASP A 246 -12.58 -11.85 -0.19
C ASP A 246 -13.28 -10.88 0.77
N LYS A 247 -13.54 -9.65 0.30
CA LYS A 247 -14.18 -8.59 1.08
C LYS A 247 -15.49 -9.05 1.71
N GLU A 248 -16.38 -9.63 0.93
CA GLU A 248 -17.72 -10.03 1.39
C GLU A 248 -17.67 -11.17 2.42
N LYS A 249 -16.66 -12.06 2.34
CA LYS A 249 -16.45 -13.13 3.31
C LYS A 249 -16.18 -12.61 4.72
N PHE A 250 -15.51 -11.46 4.79
CA PHE A 250 -15.28 -10.77 6.05
C PHE A 250 -16.50 -9.93 6.47
N LEU A 251 -17.03 -9.10 5.56
CA LEU A 251 -18.09 -8.14 5.87
C LEU A 251 -19.43 -8.80 6.26
N SER A 252 -19.65 -10.05 5.86
CA SER A 252 -20.85 -10.80 6.29
C SER A 252 -20.86 -11.16 7.78
N LYS A 253 -19.74 -10.94 8.49
CA LYS A 253 -19.54 -11.29 9.91
C LYS A 253 -19.36 -10.06 10.83
N VAL A 254 -19.30 -8.85 10.27
CA VAL A 254 -19.02 -7.61 11.02
C VAL A 254 -20.07 -6.51 10.81
#